data_f76e666659fe2407b4d31b0eea60ea62
#
_entry.id   f76e666659fe2407b4d31b0eea60ea62
#
_cell.length_a   1.000
_cell.length_b   1.000
_cell.length_c   1.000
_cell.angle_alpha   90.00
_cell.angle_beta   90.00
_cell.angle_gamma   90.00
#
_symmetry.space_group_name_H-M   'P 1'
#
loop_
_entity.id
_entity.type
_entity.pdbx_description
1 polymer ?
#
loop_
_entity_poly.entity_id
_entity_poly.type
_entity_poly.pdbx_seq_one_letter_code
_entity_poly.pdbx_strand_id
1 'polypeptide(L)'
;SSHFGSRQAPSQPHIHSHSHPSLREMVALAFVGAGALGAAKAISTLGGQTEQPRNLRAQASSTAPAQAAGSSLGAWAVGASVAALGASGLTRRAAKKARGGRAALRATAVAEKAKKLTTPGDLIDTVDIFIFDCDGVIWRGDSCIEGIPNVLEKLRAKGKTLFFVTNNSTKSRAGYKSKFTELGLDVKPEEIFSSSFAAAAYFEQTKFKETGKKVYVIGEKGIGEELDLVGVPWFGGEADKDKKPNMGSGGTVEIDHDVGAVVVGFDRNINYYKMQYAQLCLNELPGCQFVATNLDRVTHLTDAQEWVGNGTMVGAIKGCTGMEPILVGKPAPLMVDYIAEKFGIKDRSRICMVGDRLDTDIAFGRNNGMKTCLTLSGVTTEPELLEQAPRK
;
A
#
# COMPACT_ATOMS: atom_id res chain seq x y z
N SER A 1 -16.65 -8.18 -78.83
CA SER A 1 -17.46 -7.02 -78.41
C SER A 1 -17.31 -6.84 -76.89
N SER A 2 -16.46 -5.90 -76.52
CA SER A 2 -16.06 -5.48 -75.26
C SER A 2 -17.12 -4.58 -74.57
N HIS A 3 -17.42 -4.85 -73.30
CA HIS A 3 -18.03 -3.85 -72.44
C HIS A 3 -17.18 -3.69 -71.14
N PHE A 4 -16.52 -2.57 -71.09
CA PHE A 4 -15.86 -2.01 -69.90
C PHE A 4 -16.93 -1.39 -68.97
N GLY A 5 -17.08 -1.93 -67.77
CA GLY A 5 -17.87 -1.35 -66.73
C GLY A 5 -16.96 -0.63 -65.73
N SER A 6 -17.03 0.70 -65.66
CA SER A 6 -16.35 1.55 -64.72
C SER A 6 -16.89 1.34 -63.34
N ARG A 7 -16.04 0.89 -62.38
CA ARG A 7 -16.34 0.88 -60.94
C ARG A 7 -15.90 2.22 -60.34
N GLN A 8 -16.86 2.97 -59.81
CA GLN A 8 -16.63 4.15 -58.97
C GLN A 8 -16.04 3.69 -57.64
N ALA A 9 -14.98 4.38 -57.19
CA ALA A 9 -14.37 4.25 -55.88
C ALA A 9 -15.29 4.87 -54.81
N PRO A 10 -15.36 4.29 -53.60
CA PRO A 10 -16.12 4.87 -52.49
C PRO A 10 -15.41 6.09 -51.92
N SER A 11 -16.19 7.15 -51.66
CA SER A 11 -15.80 8.41 -51.03
C SER A 11 -15.25 8.17 -49.65
N GLN A 12 -14.08 8.75 -49.36
CA GLN A 12 -13.48 8.79 -48.02
C GLN A 12 -14.33 9.68 -47.09
N PRO A 13 -14.49 9.28 -45.79
CA PRO A 13 -15.14 10.15 -44.82
C PRO A 13 -14.17 11.30 -44.41
N HIS A 14 -14.72 12.51 -44.37
CA HIS A 14 -14.05 13.70 -43.85
C HIS A 14 -13.62 13.49 -42.43
N ILE A 15 -12.32 13.50 -42.16
CA ILE A 15 -11.72 13.53 -40.82
C ILE A 15 -11.90 14.97 -40.33
N HIS A 16 -12.81 15.18 -39.39
CA HIS A 16 -12.86 16.40 -38.60
C HIS A 16 -11.55 16.49 -37.78
N SER A 17 -10.76 17.51 -38.05
CA SER A 17 -9.62 17.90 -37.25
C SER A 17 -10.10 18.34 -35.86
N HIS A 18 -10.07 17.42 -34.90
CA HIS A 18 -10.11 17.81 -33.49
C HIS A 18 -8.77 18.46 -33.15
N SER A 19 -8.81 19.74 -32.80
CA SER A 19 -7.70 20.49 -32.26
C SER A 19 -7.17 19.77 -31.00
N HIS A 20 -5.92 19.32 -31.04
CA HIS A 20 -5.22 18.75 -29.89
C HIS A 20 -5.20 19.76 -28.74
N PRO A 21 -5.62 19.37 -27.53
CA PRO A 21 -5.48 20.24 -26.35
C PRO A 21 -3.99 20.51 -26.13
N SER A 22 -3.67 21.77 -25.88
CA SER A 22 -2.31 22.22 -25.63
C SER A 22 -1.79 21.58 -24.33
N LEU A 23 -0.47 21.38 -24.24
CA LEU A 23 0.26 20.88 -23.04
C LEU A 23 -0.12 21.58 -21.71
N ARG A 24 -0.91 22.64 -21.74
CA ARG A 24 -1.40 23.38 -20.56
C ARG A 24 -2.57 22.71 -19.85
N GLU A 25 -3.32 21.84 -20.50
CA GLU A 25 -4.53 21.23 -19.91
C GLU A 25 -4.30 19.82 -19.31
N MET A 26 -3.15 19.22 -19.57
CA MET A 26 -2.93 17.81 -19.27
C MET A 26 -2.34 17.50 -17.88
N VAL A 27 -1.92 18.49 -17.09
CA VAL A 27 -1.23 18.16 -15.84
C VAL A 27 -1.69 19.08 -14.70
N ALA A 28 -2.76 18.70 -14.02
CA ALA A 28 -3.07 19.22 -12.70
C ALA A 28 -2.17 18.49 -11.67
N LEU A 29 -0.96 19.00 -11.50
CA LEU A 29 0.02 18.49 -10.54
C LEU A 29 -0.08 19.32 -9.26
N ALA A 30 -0.30 18.68 -8.11
CA ALA A 30 -0.24 19.32 -6.81
C ALA A 30 1.08 18.98 -6.12
N PHE A 31 1.83 20.00 -5.74
CA PHE A 31 3.10 19.86 -5.04
C PHE A 31 2.91 19.99 -3.53
N VAL A 32 3.46 19.04 -2.76
CA VAL A 32 3.53 19.09 -1.30
C VAL A 32 5.01 19.23 -0.93
N GLY A 33 5.45 20.45 -0.63
CA GLY A 33 6.83 20.75 -0.25
C GLY A 33 7.08 20.62 1.24
N ALA A 34 8.27 20.19 1.63
CA ALA A 34 8.78 20.29 2.99
C ALA A 34 9.54 21.61 3.17
N GLY A 35 9.13 22.46 4.10
CA GLY A 35 9.89 23.69 4.40
C GLY A 35 9.22 24.65 5.39
N ALA A 36 9.95 25.04 6.30
CA ALA A 36 10.05 25.91 7.45
C ALA A 36 9.02 27.05 7.68
N LEU A 37 8.60 27.11 8.95
CA LEU A 37 8.21 28.25 9.85
C LEU A 37 7.72 29.59 9.29
N GLY A 38 6.52 29.97 9.71
CA GLY A 38 6.04 31.36 9.72
C GLY A 38 4.66 31.48 10.38
N ALA A 39 4.62 32.13 11.52
CA ALA A 39 3.44 32.28 12.38
C ALA A 39 2.43 33.33 11.83
N ALA A 40 1.15 33.16 12.09
CA ALA A 40 0.32 34.07 12.88
C ALA A 40 -1.17 34.14 12.52
N LYS A 41 -1.95 34.10 13.56
CA LYS A 41 -3.19 34.79 13.93
C LYS A 41 -4.54 34.34 13.37
N ALA A 42 -5.30 33.91 14.36
CA ALA A 42 -6.75 33.67 14.38
C ALA A 42 -7.56 34.97 14.21
N ILE A 43 -8.76 34.85 13.64
CA ILE A 43 -9.94 35.66 14.02
C ILE A 43 -11.18 34.77 13.88
N SER A 44 -12.00 34.84 14.93
CA SER A 44 -13.29 34.17 15.19
C SER A 44 -14.45 34.83 14.43
N THR A 45 -15.54 34.13 14.19
CA THR A 45 -16.86 34.27 14.85
C THR A 45 -18.04 33.92 13.96
N LEU A 46 -19.04 33.30 14.62
CA LEU A 46 -20.50 33.23 14.36
C LEU A 46 -20.96 32.31 13.21
N GLY A 47 -21.87 31.37 13.36
CA GLY A 47 -22.93 31.14 14.32
C GLY A 47 -24.14 30.59 13.59
N GLY A 48 -24.84 29.58 14.12
CA GLY A 48 -26.26 29.43 13.83
C GLY A 48 -26.77 28.04 13.40
N GLN A 49 -27.42 27.37 14.38
CA GLN A 49 -28.67 26.59 14.32
C GLN A 49 -28.67 25.19 13.65
N THR A 50 -28.69 24.22 14.45
CA THR A 50 -29.67 23.18 14.89
C THR A 50 -30.75 22.74 13.91
N GLU A 51 -30.75 21.45 13.58
CA GLU A 51 -31.93 20.59 13.50
C GLU A 51 -31.55 19.12 13.76
N GLN A 52 -32.27 18.51 14.72
CA GLN A 52 -32.22 17.07 15.05
C GLN A 52 -33.29 16.32 14.28
N PRO A 53 -33.12 15.06 13.95
CA PRO A 53 -34.26 14.16 13.74
C PRO A 53 -34.33 13.02 14.80
N ARG A 54 -35.54 12.88 15.19
CA ARG A 54 -36.28 12.00 16.07
C ARG A 54 -35.82 10.54 16.21
N ASN A 55 -35.83 10.14 17.48
CA ASN A 55 -35.83 8.75 17.98
C ASN A 55 -37.04 7.94 17.50
N LEU A 56 -36.79 6.70 17.10
CA LEU A 56 -37.78 5.61 17.12
C LEU A 56 -37.28 4.51 18.06
N ARG A 57 -38.04 4.40 19.15
CA ARG A 57 -37.91 3.42 20.24
C ARG A 57 -38.68 2.16 19.88
N ALA A 58 -38.11 0.99 19.90
CA ALA A 58 -38.84 -0.28 19.96
C ALA A 58 -38.41 -1.07 21.20
N GLN A 59 -39.40 -1.55 21.88
CA GLN A 59 -39.39 -2.11 23.22
C GLN A 59 -38.84 -3.54 23.26
N ALA A 60 -38.07 -3.83 24.30
CA ALA A 60 -37.72 -5.18 24.70
C ALA A 60 -38.64 -5.64 25.82
N SER A 61 -39.17 -6.83 25.72
CA SER A 61 -39.85 -7.53 26.80
C SER A 61 -38.94 -8.60 27.42
N SER A 62 -38.92 -8.55 28.73
CA SER A 62 -38.21 -9.40 29.69
C SER A 62 -38.84 -10.78 29.85
N THR A 63 -38.04 -11.82 30.11
CA THR A 63 -38.36 -12.84 31.14
C THR A 63 -37.11 -13.65 31.50
N ALA A 64 -36.72 -13.61 32.77
CA ALA A 64 -35.95 -14.66 33.44
C ALA A 64 -36.89 -15.50 34.27
N PRO A 65 -36.54 -16.70 34.71
CA PRO A 65 -36.08 -16.95 36.08
C PRO A 65 -34.99 -18.06 36.19
N ALA A 66 -34.06 -17.92 37.03
CA ALA A 66 -33.63 -18.25 38.37
C ALA A 66 -33.66 -19.73 38.79
N GLN A 67 -32.61 -20.11 39.52
CA GLN A 67 -32.34 -21.13 40.53
C GLN A 67 -31.37 -22.22 40.10
N ALA A 68 -30.44 -22.73 40.89
CA ALA A 68 -29.79 -22.45 42.18
C ALA A 68 -28.96 -23.69 42.53
N ALA A 69 -27.95 -23.53 43.41
CA ALA A 69 -27.28 -24.53 44.25
C ALA A 69 -26.18 -25.41 43.57
N GLY A 70 -25.04 -25.66 44.10
CA GLY A 70 -24.42 -25.32 45.38
C GLY A 70 -23.15 -26.15 45.55
N SER A 71 -22.26 -25.67 46.45
CA SER A 71 -21.22 -26.37 47.24
C SER A 71 -20.03 -27.01 46.48
N SER A 72 -18.78 -27.01 46.91
CA SER A 72 -18.11 -26.67 48.17
C SER A 72 -16.59 -26.75 48.04
N LEU A 73 -15.90 -25.85 48.70
CA LEU A 73 -14.65 -25.97 49.48
C LEU A 73 -13.42 -26.72 48.91
N GLY A 74 -12.29 -25.98 48.97
CA GLY A 74 -10.96 -26.56 49.04
C GLY A 74 -9.89 -25.50 49.05
N ALA A 75 -9.66 -24.88 50.25
CA ALA A 75 -8.56 -23.94 50.50
C ALA A 75 -7.25 -24.70 50.73
N TRP A 76 -6.17 -24.21 50.18
CA TRP A 76 -4.81 -24.31 50.78
C TRP A 76 -4.07 -23.00 50.61
N ALA A 77 -3.80 -22.35 51.68
CA ALA A 77 -2.92 -21.19 51.83
C ALA A 77 -1.62 -21.65 52.49
N VAL A 78 -0.48 -21.22 51.95
CA VAL A 78 0.80 -20.97 52.67
C VAL A 78 1.54 -19.96 51.77
N GLY A 79 1.84 -18.83 52.07
CA GLY A 79 2.52 -18.07 53.08
C GLY A 79 3.98 -17.91 52.73
N ALA A 80 4.39 -16.71 52.22
CA ALA A 80 5.73 -16.15 52.44
C ALA A 80 5.73 -14.64 52.11
N SER A 81 5.72 -13.85 53.13
CA SER A 81 6.07 -12.41 53.14
C SER A 81 7.58 -12.26 53.09
N VAL A 82 8.14 -11.42 52.22
CA VAL A 82 9.35 -10.68 52.46
C VAL A 82 9.34 -9.35 51.69
N ALA A 83 9.71 -8.32 52.38
CA ALA A 83 9.74 -6.91 52.04
C ALA A 83 10.61 -6.56 50.83
N ALA A 84 10.17 -5.58 50.03
CA ALA A 84 11.05 -4.69 49.30
C ALA A 84 10.46 -3.28 49.24
N LEU A 85 10.97 -2.45 50.12
CA LEU A 85 10.83 -1.00 50.09
C LEU A 85 11.81 -0.40 49.07
N GLY A 86 11.32 0.51 48.25
CA GLY A 86 12.13 1.60 47.75
C GLY A 86 12.80 1.44 46.39
N ALA A 87 12.06 1.58 45.27
CA ALA A 87 12.59 2.03 43.97
C ALA A 87 11.51 2.47 42.95
N SER A 88 10.41 3.10 43.37
CA SER A 88 9.30 3.43 42.42
C SER A 88 9.15 4.91 42.06
N GLY A 89 10.09 5.78 42.49
CA GLY A 89 9.98 7.24 42.28
C GLY A 89 10.71 7.79 41.03
N LEU A 90 11.76 7.15 40.58
CA LEU A 90 12.62 7.71 39.53
C LEU A 90 12.25 7.28 38.10
N THR A 91 11.68 6.11 37.92
CA THR A 91 11.33 5.59 36.58
C THR A 91 10.06 6.20 35.99
N ARG A 92 9.11 6.66 36.83
CA ARG A 92 7.89 7.33 36.34
C ARG A 92 8.11 8.74 35.81
N ARG A 93 9.12 9.48 36.28
CA ARG A 93 9.46 10.83 35.79
C ARG A 93 10.16 10.78 34.42
N ALA A 94 11.03 9.80 34.18
CA ALA A 94 11.73 9.63 32.91
C ALA A 94 10.78 9.18 31.80
N ALA A 95 9.84 8.26 32.08
CA ALA A 95 8.86 7.80 31.11
C ALA A 95 7.82 8.87 30.72
N LYS A 96 7.46 9.77 31.66
CA LYS A 96 6.55 10.89 31.38
C LYS A 96 7.22 11.98 30.53
N LYS A 97 8.54 12.21 30.71
CA LYS A 97 9.32 13.16 29.91
C LYS A 97 9.59 12.63 28.49
N ALA A 98 9.78 11.32 28.32
CA ALA A 98 9.96 10.70 27.00
C ALA A 98 8.65 10.63 26.19
N ARG A 99 7.49 10.44 26.87
CA ARG A 99 6.17 10.51 26.19
C ARG A 99 5.78 11.94 25.80
N GLY A 100 6.10 12.95 26.61
CA GLY A 100 5.86 14.35 26.28
C GLY A 100 6.70 14.85 25.09
N GLY A 101 7.96 14.42 24.98
CA GLY A 101 8.84 14.78 23.87
C GLY A 101 8.42 14.17 22.52
N ARG A 102 7.90 12.95 22.51
CA ARG A 102 7.37 12.32 21.28
C ARG A 102 6.01 12.87 20.83
N ALA A 103 5.18 13.33 21.77
CA ALA A 103 3.92 14.00 21.43
C ALA A 103 4.15 15.44 20.92
N ALA A 104 5.14 16.16 21.46
CA ALA A 104 5.49 17.51 21.02
C ALA A 104 6.14 17.52 19.62
N LEU A 105 6.91 16.48 19.25
CA LEU A 105 7.48 16.33 17.89
C LEU A 105 6.42 15.96 16.85
N ARG A 106 5.25 15.44 17.25
CA ARG A 106 4.10 15.20 16.35
C ARG A 106 3.22 16.42 16.12
N ALA A 107 3.31 17.45 16.94
CA ALA A 107 2.41 18.61 16.90
C ALA A 107 2.94 19.80 16.08
N THR A 108 4.13 19.73 15.51
CA THR A 108 4.74 20.86 14.77
C THR A 108 4.93 20.62 13.28
N ALA A 109 4.41 19.55 12.71
CA ALA A 109 4.24 19.46 11.26
C ALA A 109 3.02 20.31 10.87
N VAL A 110 3.23 21.61 10.67
CA VAL A 110 2.27 22.46 9.96
C VAL A 110 1.98 21.74 8.63
N ALA A 111 0.74 21.35 8.43
CA ALA A 111 0.30 20.74 7.17
C ALA A 111 0.48 21.81 6.07
N GLU A 112 1.59 21.74 5.38
CA GLU A 112 1.84 22.61 4.23
C GLU A 112 0.80 22.23 3.16
N LYS A 113 -0.02 23.20 2.76
CA LYS A 113 -1.05 22.96 1.75
C LYS A 113 -0.41 22.56 0.44
N ALA A 114 -1.01 21.59 -0.24
CA ALA A 114 -0.61 21.23 -1.60
C ALA A 114 -0.63 22.46 -2.50
N LYS A 115 0.42 22.65 -3.30
CA LYS A 115 0.53 23.72 -4.28
C LYS A 115 0.32 23.16 -5.67
N LYS A 116 -0.53 23.79 -6.47
CA LYS A 116 -0.69 23.42 -7.87
C LYS A 116 0.60 23.77 -8.62
N LEU A 117 1.17 22.78 -9.29
CA LEU A 117 2.35 22.98 -10.14
C LEU A 117 1.90 23.66 -11.44
N THR A 118 2.24 24.94 -11.59
CA THR A 118 1.90 25.73 -12.78
C THR A 118 3.02 25.75 -13.81
N THR A 119 4.26 25.56 -13.36
CA THR A 119 5.47 25.55 -14.18
C THR A 119 6.22 24.23 -13.95
N PRO A 120 6.14 23.25 -14.88
CA PRO A 120 6.82 21.97 -14.70
C PRO A 120 8.33 22.07 -14.48
N GLY A 121 8.99 23.10 -15.03
CA GLY A 121 10.42 23.38 -14.82
C GLY A 121 10.79 23.52 -13.35
N ASP A 122 9.95 24.14 -12.54
CA ASP A 122 10.22 24.36 -11.11
C ASP A 122 10.46 23.07 -10.34
N LEU A 123 9.85 21.96 -10.78
CA LEU A 123 10.10 20.65 -10.21
C LEU A 123 11.25 19.93 -10.92
N ILE A 124 11.21 19.85 -12.25
CA ILE A 124 12.14 19.06 -13.06
C ILE A 124 13.60 19.49 -12.82
N ASP A 125 13.86 20.78 -12.69
CA ASP A 125 15.21 21.33 -12.51
C ASP A 125 15.76 21.09 -11.10
N THR A 126 14.87 20.76 -10.15
CA THR A 126 15.25 20.52 -8.73
C THR A 126 15.46 19.07 -8.36
N VAL A 127 15.19 18.12 -9.27
CA VAL A 127 15.33 16.68 -9.01
C VAL A 127 16.09 15.99 -10.14
N ASP A 128 16.76 14.89 -9.80
CA ASP A 128 17.50 14.06 -10.75
C ASP A 128 16.76 12.75 -11.03
N ILE A 129 15.94 12.32 -10.09
CA ILE A 129 15.31 11.01 -10.09
C ILE A 129 13.80 11.19 -9.92
N PHE A 130 13.04 10.54 -10.79
CA PHE A 130 11.61 10.40 -10.65
C PHE A 130 11.25 8.95 -10.31
N ILE A 131 10.49 8.77 -9.24
CA ILE A 131 9.85 7.51 -8.90
C ILE A 131 8.37 7.65 -9.23
N PHE A 132 7.87 6.84 -10.14
CA PHE A 132 6.47 6.83 -10.54
C PHE A 132 5.73 5.66 -9.87
N ASP A 133 4.55 5.89 -9.32
CA ASP A 133 3.58 4.81 -9.22
C ASP A 133 3.11 4.39 -10.61
N CYS A 134 2.47 3.24 -10.70
CA CYS A 134 2.05 2.70 -11.99
C CYS A 134 0.53 2.84 -12.21
N ASP A 135 -0.27 2.25 -11.32
CA ASP A 135 -1.72 2.22 -11.45
C ASP A 135 -2.31 3.60 -11.12
N GLY A 136 -3.01 4.22 -12.04
CA GLY A 136 -3.51 5.61 -11.88
C GLY A 136 -2.51 6.70 -12.27
N VAL A 137 -1.24 6.36 -12.54
CA VAL A 137 -0.18 7.31 -12.91
C VAL A 137 0.37 7.05 -14.31
N ILE A 138 0.70 5.80 -14.63
CA ILE A 138 1.20 5.40 -15.95
C ILE A 138 0.05 4.81 -16.79
N TRP A 139 -0.82 4.02 -16.16
CA TRP A 139 -1.97 3.39 -16.80
C TRP A 139 -3.21 3.36 -15.90
N ARG A 140 -4.37 3.13 -16.52
CA ARG A 140 -5.61 2.71 -15.87
C ARG A 140 -6.05 1.39 -16.48
N GLY A 141 -6.17 0.34 -15.67
CA GLY A 141 -6.40 -1.00 -16.17
C GLY A 141 -5.34 -1.40 -17.20
N ASP A 142 -5.74 -1.65 -18.44
CA ASP A 142 -4.84 -2.05 -19.51
C ASP A 142 -4.56 -0.92 -20.54
N SER A 143 -4.88 0.32 -20.20
CA SER A 143 -4.70 1.47 -21.10
C SER A 143 -3.68 2.46 -20.52
N CYS A 144 -2.67 2.83 -21.32
CA CYS A 144 -1.72 3.89 -20.99
C CYS A 144 -2.44 5.24 -20.87
N ILE A 145 -2.13 6.01 -19.84
CA ILE A 145 -2.64 7.37 -19.69
C ILE A 145 -2.03 8.24 -20.80
N GLU A 146 -2.90 9.00 -21.47
CA GLU A 146 -2.51 9.86 -22.57
C GLU A 146 -1.36 10.81 -22.19
N GLY A 147 -0.38 10.96 -23.08
CA GLY A 147 0.79 11.84 -22.87
C GLY A 147 1.93 11.23 -22.06
N ILE A 148 1.70 10.15 -21.32
CA ILE A 148 2.75 9.53 -20.49
C ILE A 148 3.97 9.10 -21.31
N PRO A 149 3.86 8.44 -22.48
CA PRO A 149 5.04 8.07 -23.27
C PRO A 149 5.92 9.26 -23.58
N ASN A 150 5.33 10.38 -24.01
CA ASN A 150 6.05 11.63 -24.32
C ASN A 150 6.68 12.27 -23.07
N VAL A 151 6.03 12.20 -21.90
CA VAL A 151 6.58 12.70 -20.64
C VAL A 151 7.83 11.90 -20.24
N LEU A 152 7.76 10.56 -20.27
CA LEU A 152 8.89 9.69 -19.92
C LEU A 152 10.07 9.92 -20.88
N GLU A 153 9.82 10.00 -22.18
CA GLU A 153 10.84 10.29 -23.19
C GLU A 153 11.53 11.65 -22.92
N LYS A 154 10.76 12.70 -22.68
CA LYS A 154 11.28 14.04 -22.38
C LYS A 154 12.10 14.09 -21.08
N LEU A 155 11.69 13.35 -20.05
CA LEU A 155 12.47 13.27 -18.81
C LEU A 155 13.79 12.53 -19.04
N ARG A 156 13.79 11.42 -19.80
CA ARG A 156 15.01 10.71 -20.19
C ARG A 156 15.93 11.59 -21.05
N ALA A 157 15.39 12.33 -22.02
CA ALA A 157 16.14 13.27 -22.82
C ALA A 157 16.78 14.40 -22.00
N LYS A 158 16.21 14.75 -20.84
CA LYS A 158 16.79 15.68 -19.87
C LYS A 158 17.78 15.02 -18.90
N GLY A 159 18.16 13.77 -19.14
CA GLY A 159 19.09 13.03 -18.28
C GLY A 159 18.52 12.62 -16.93
N LYS A 160 17.19 12.58 -16.75
CA LYS A 160 16.56 12.15 -15.51
C LYS A 160 16.53 10.61 -15.42
N THR A 161 16.80 10.08 -14.23
CA THR A 161 16.64 8.66 -13.93
C THR A 161 15.19 8.39 -13.55
N LEU A 162 14.62 7.31 -14.08
CA LEU A 162 13.22 6.95 -13.86
C LEU A 162 13.14 5.58 -13.18
N PHE A 163 12.33 5.48 -12.14
CA PHE A 163 11.95 4.23 -11.48
C PHE A 163 10.44 4.12 -11.41
N PHE A 164 9.94 2.89 -11.46
CA PHE A 164 8.51 2.56 -11.41
C PHE A 164 8.26 1.68 -10.19
N VAL A 165 7.56 2.24 -9.19
CA VAL A 165 7.38 1.63 -7.87
C VAL A 165 5.90 1.42 -7.60
N THR A 166 5.43 0.18 -7.67
CA THR A 166 4.00 -0.16 -7.49
C THR A 166 3.76 -1.03 -6.27
N ASN A 167 2.66 -0.77 -5.56
CA ASN A 167 2.18 -1.64 -4.48
C ASN A 167 1.49 -2.91 -4.97
N ASN A 168 1.24 -3.04 -6.26
CA ASN A 168 0.59 -4.21 -6.81
C ASN A 168 1.55 -5.41 -6.87
N SER A 169 1.22 -6.49 -6.16
CA SER A 169 2.03 -7.71 -6.02
C SER A 169 1.62 -8.86 -6.95
N THR A 170 0.64 -8.64 -7.84
CA THR A 170 0.10 -9.71 -8.69
C THR A 170 1.08 -10.20 -9.75
N LYS A 171 2.05 -9.37 -10.14
CA LYS A 171 3.07 -9.66 -11.16
C LYS A 171 4.47 -9.52 -10.57
N SER A 172 5.41 -10.30 -11.10
CA SER A 172 6.84 -10.08 -10.93
C SER A 172 7.34 -8.91 -11.77
N ARG A 173 8.61 -8.50 -11.58
CA ARG A 173 9.28 -7.51 -12.45
C ARG A 173 9.27 -7.92 -13.91
N ALA A 174 9.41 -9.22 -14.21
CA ALA A 174 9.29 -9.75 -15.57
C ALA A 174 7.88 -9.57 -16.14
N GLY A 175 6.85 -9.87 -15.33
CA GLY A 175 5.44 -9.65 -15.71
C GLY A 175 5.11 -8.17 -15.93
N TYR A 176 5.68 -7.27 -15.11
CA TYR A 176 5.55 -5.83 -15.33
C TYR A 176 6.28 -5.35 -16.58
N LYS A 177 7.51 -5.86 -16.86
CA LYS A 177 8.21 -5.55 -18.11
C LYS A 177 7.36 -5.90 -19.32
N SER A 178 6.67 -7.04 -19.32
CA SER A 178 5.74 -7.41 -20.40
C SER A 178 4.63 -6.38 -20.55
N LYS A 179 3.98 -5.98 -19.44
CA LYS A 179 2.92 -4.95 -19.46
C LYS A 179 3.43 -3.60 -20.01
N PHE A 180 4.61 -3.13 -19.58
CA PHE A 180 5.20 -1.92 -20.14
C PHE A 180 5.42 -2.04 -21.65
N THR A 181 5.92 -3.18 -22.12
CA THR A 181 6.15 -3.44 -23.56
C THR A 181 4.84 -3.44 -24.35
N GLU A 182 3.79 -4.09 -23.83
CA GLU A 182 2.44 -4.12 -24.43
C GLU A 182 1.83 -2.70 -24.57
N LEU A 183 2.15 -1.82 -23.62
CA LEU A 183 1.74 -0.40 -23.63
C LEU A 183 2.66 0.50 -24.48
N GLY A 184 3.66 -0.07 -25.18
CA GLY A 184 4.61 0.68 -26.00
C GLY A 184 5.63 1.50 -25.20
N LEU A 185 5.86 1.17 -23.94
CA LEU A 185 6.78 1.90 -23.05
C LEU A 185 8.10 1.12 -22.92
N ASP A 186 9.22 1.79 -23.24
CA ASP A 186 10.56 1.21 -23.06
C ASP A 186 11.03 1.43 -21.60
N VAL A 187 10.84 0.40 -20.78
CA VAL A 187 11.25 0.37 -19.37
C VAL A 187 12.08 -0.88 -19.13
N LYS A 188 13.22 -0.74 -18.46
CA LYS A 188 14.11 -1.85 -18.14
C LYS A 188 13.65 -2.57 -16.87
N PRO A 189 13.90 -3.89 -16.73
CA PRO A 189 13.55 -4.62 -15.50
C PRO A 189 14.17 -4.02 -14.24
N GLU A 190 15.36 -3.41 -14.34
CA GLU A 190 16.07 -2.77 -13.24
C GLU A 190 15.43 -1.46 -12.78
N GLU A 191 14.53 -0.89 -13.57
CA GLU A 191 13.77 0.31 -13.24
C GLU A 191 12.44 -0.02 -12.52
N ILE A 192 12.06 -1.31 -12.44
CA ILE A 192 10.76 -1.77 -11.92
C ILE A 192 10.92 -2.32 -10.50
N PHE A 193 10.10 -1.83 -9.58
CA PHE A 193 10.07 -2.22 -8.18
C PHE A 193 8.62 -2.45 -7.76
N SER A 194 8.18 -3.70 -7.76
CA SER A 194 6.84 -4.10 -7.30
C SER A 194 6.86 -4.51 -5.83
N SER A 195 5.71 -4.54 -5.18
CA SER A 195 5.65 -5.03 -3.81
C SER A 195 5.87 -6.55 -3.71
N SER A 196 5.70 -7.30 -4.79
CA SER A 196 6.17 -8.70 -4.91
C SER A 196 7.70 -8.79 -4.83
N PHE A 197 8.40 -7.92 -5.60
CA PHE A 197 9.84 -7.78 -5.48
C PHE A 197 10.27 -7.36 -4.08
N ALA A 198 9.56 -6.40 -3.46
CA ALA A 198 9.88 -5.93 -2.11
C ALA A 198 9.82 -7.05 -1.07
N ALA A 199 8.88 -8.00 -1.20
CA ALA A 199 8.83 -9.17 -0.33
C ALA A 199 10.06 -10.08 -0.51
N ALA A 200 10.46 -10.35 -1.75
CA ALA A 200 11.67 -11.13 -2.03
C ALA A 200 12.96 -10.43 -1.54
N ALA A 201 13.06 -9.11 -1.78
CA ALA A 201 14.19 -8.30 -1.32
C ALA A 201 14.29 -8.27 0.22
N TYR A 202 13.16 -8.24 0.93
CA TYR A 202 13.13 -8.35 2.39
C TYR A 202 13.76 -9.67 2.86
N PHE A 203 13.38 -10.81 2.25
CA PHE A 203 13.95 -12.10 2.61
C PHE A 203 15.43 -12.26 2.22
N GLU A 204 15.83 -11.63 1.12
CA GLU A 204 17.25 -11.58 0.73
C GLU A 204 18.07 -10.77 1.75
N GLN A 205 17.65 -9.56 2.10
CA GLN A 205 18.32 -8.68 3.07
C GLN A 205 18.39 -9.28 4.47
N THR A 206 17.33 -9.98 4.90
CA THR A 206 17.27 -10.66 6.20
C THR A 206 17.94 -12.03 6.19
N LYS A 207 18.52 -12.45 5.06
CA LYS A 207 19.16 -13.75 4.87
C LYS A 207 18.26 -14.93 5.23
N PHE A 208 16.98 -14.79 4.96
CA PHE A 208 15.96 -15.79 5.32
C PHE A 208 16.31 -17.19 4.78
N LYS A 209 16.88 -17.27 3.59
CA LYS A 209 17.34 -18.53 2.97
C LYS A 209 18.28 -19.32 3.87
N GLU A 210 19.12 -18.65 4.66
CA GLU A 210 20.08 -19.30 5.56
C GLU A 210 19.37 -20.04 6.71
N THR A 211 18.10 -19.74 6.98
CA THR A 211 17.29 -20.45 7.99
C THR A 211 16.86 -21.83 7.54
N GLY A 212 16.91 -22.15 6.25
CA GLY A 212 16.40 -23.38 5.66
C GLY A 212 14.87 -23.47 5.65
N LYS A 213 14.15 -22.43 6.10
CA LYS A 213 12.70 -22.42 6.22
C LYS A 213 12.03 -21.99 4.93
N LYS A 214 10.70 -22.26 4.85
CA LYS A 214 9.83 -21.98 3.70
C LYS A 214 8.93 -20.77 3.98
N VAL A 215 8.47 -20.15 2.91
CA VAL A 215 7.45 -19.08 2.94
C VAL A 215 6.11 -19.65 2.50
N TYR A 216 5.06 -19.45 3.31
CA TYR A 216 3.69 -19.67 2.88
C TYR A 216 3.14 -18.38 2.28
N VAL A 217 2.59 -18.47 1.06
CA VAL A 217 2.13 -17.30 0.30
C VAL A 217 0.60 -17.30 0.20
N ILE A 218 -0.02 -16.20 0.66
CA ILE A 218 -1.34 -15.76 0.23
C ILE A 218 -1.09 -14.66 -0.79
N GLY A 219 -1.38 -14.92 -2.06
CA GLY A 219 -1.09 -13.98 -3.14
C GLY A 219 -1.11 -14.63 -4.51
N GLU A 220 -0.94 -13.82 -5.53
CA GLU A 220 -0.85 -14.28 -6.91
C GLU A 220 0.61 -14.58 -7.29
N LYS A 221 0.81 -15.12 -8.49
CA LYS A 221 2.09 -15.70 -8.98
C LYS A 221 3.31 -14.78 -8.84
N GLY A 222 3.12 -13.45 -8.92
CA GLY A 222 4.22 -12.49 -8.90
C GLY A 222 5.11 -12.59 -7.67
N ILE A 223 4.55 -12.94 -6.50
CA ILE A 223 5.31 -13.10 -5.25
C ILE A 223 6.21 -14.33 -5.35
N GLY A 224 5.67 -15.45 -5.80
CA GLY A 224 6.42 -16.70 -5.97
C GLY A 224 7.54 -16.56 -6.99
N GLU A 225 7.25 -15.96 -8.16
CA GLU A 225 8.24 -15.71 -9.20
C GLU A 225 9.44 -14.86 -8.68
N GLU A 226 9.21 -13.89 -7.79
CA GLU A 226 10.28 -13.08 -7.19
C GLU A 226 11.03 -13.84 -6.08
N LEU A 227 10.34 -14.67 -5.29
CA LEU A 227 10.99 -15.54 -4.28
C LEU A 227 11.90 -16.57 -4.92
N ASP A 228 11.53 -17.11 -6.08
CA ASP A 228 12.37 -18.04 -6.87
C ASP A 228 13.70 -17.39 -7.27
N LEU A 229 13.67 -16.10 -7.65
CA LEU A 229 14.89 -15.37 -8.07
C LEU A 229 15.91 -15.22 -6.93
N VAL A 230 15.46 -15.14 -5.68
CA VAL A 230 16.35 -15.09 -4.50
C VAL A 230 16.59 -16.46 -3.88
N GLY A 231 15.98 -17.52 -4.46
CA GLY A 231 16.13 -18.92 -4.05
C GLY A 231 15.56 -19.20 -2.66
N VAL A 232 14.48 -18.51 -2.28
CA VAL A 232 13.72 -18.76 -1.05
C VAL A 232 12.61 -19.75 -1.36
N PRO A 233 12.56 -20.93 -0.73
CA PRO A 233 11.52 -21.92 -0.98
C PRO A 233 10.17 -21.40 -0.47
N TRP A 234 9.14 -21.60 -1.28
CA TRP A 234 7.79 -21.14 -0.99
C TRP A 234 6.73 -22.13 -1.52
N PHE A 235 5.49 -21.99 -1.02
CA PHE A 235 4.31 -22.71 -1.50
C PHE A 235 3.04 -21.94 -1.13
N GLY A 236 1.86 -22.46 -1.56
CA GLY A 236 0.59 -21.78 -1.40
C GLY A 236 0.18 -21.02 -2.68
N GLY A 237 -0.28 -19.78 -2.55
CA GLY A 237 -0.68 -18.97 -3.70
C GLY A 237 -1.79 -19.61 -4.53
N GLU A 238 -1.62 -19.66 -5.84
CA GLU A 238 -2.61 -20.21 -6.77
C GLU A 238 -2.83 -21.74 -6.60
N ALA A 239 -1.84 -22.46 -6.09
CA ALA A 239 -1.98 -23.91 -5.81
C ALA A 239 -3.05 -24.22 -4.76
N ASP A 240 -3.37 -23.23 -3.91
CA ASP A 240 -4.36 -23.38 -2.85
C ASP A 240 -5.72 -22.73 -3.18
N LYS A 241 -5.93 -22.24 -4.39
CA LYS A 241 -7.13 -21.48 -4.77
C LYS A 241 -8.45 -22.26 -4.57
N ASP A 242 -8.42 -23.57 -4.78
CA ASP A 242 -9.60 -24.43 -4.69
C ASP A 242 -9.63 -25.29 -3.41
N LYS A 243 -8.61 -25.15 -2.54
CA LYS A 243 -8.55 -25.91 -1.30
C LYS A 243 -9.63 -25.47 -0.31
N LYS A 244 -10.23 -26.46 0.35
CA LYS A 244 -11.23 -26.29 1.40
C LYS A 244 -10.83 -27.14 2.60
N PRO A 245 -10.85 -26.58 3.83
CA PRO A 245 -10.60 -27.40 5.01
C PRO A 245 -11.75 -28.35 5.25
N ASN A 246 -11.45 -29.52 5.82
CA ASN A 246 -12.47 -30.41 6.36
C ASN A 246 -13.01 -29.79 7.65
N MET A 247 -14.29 -29.41 7.65
CA MET A 247 -14.97 -28.77 8.79
C MET A 247 -15.88 -29.74 9.53
N GLY A 248 -15.81 -31.04 9.22
CA GLY A 248 -16.54 -32.11 9.97
C GLY A 248 -15.93 -32.32 11.36
N SER A 249 -16.61 -33.18 12.15
CA SER A 249 -16.13 -33.53 13.50
C SER A 249 -14.70 -34.09 13.43
N GLY A 250 -13.77 -33.53 14.20
CA GLY A 250 -12.36 -33.92 14.19
C GLY A 250 -11.55 -33.41 12.99
N GLY A 251 -12.12 -32.55 12.12
CA GLY A 251 -11.41 -31.96 11.00
C GLY A 251 -10.31 -31.01 11.47
N THR A 252 -9.13 -31.15 10.87
CA THR A 252 -7.95 -30.31 11.13
C THR A 252 -7.34 -29.86 9.81
N VAL A 253 -6.52 -28.82 9.88
CA VAL A 253 -5.60 -28.41 8.80
C VAL A 253 -4.19 -28.67 9.31
N GLU A 254 -3.49 -29.59 8.69
CA GLU A 254 -2.08 -29.84 8.99
C GLU A 254 -1.20 -28.78 8.33
N ILE A 255 -0.21 -28.28 9.07
CA ILE A 255 0.74 -27.28 8.59
C ILE A 255 2.14 -27.87 8.44
N ASP A 256 2.90 -27.33 7.52
CA ASP A 256 4.32 -27.62 7.39
C ASP A 256 5.11 -26.86 8.48
N HIS A 257 5.78 -27.60 9.36
CA HIS A 257 6.54 -27.04 10.47
C HIS A 257 7.83 -26.32 10.04
N ASP A 258 8.23 -26.46 8.76
CA ASP A 258 9.35 -25.74 8.19
C ASP A 258 8.94 -24.33 7.71
N VAL A 259 7.70 -23.91 7.87
CA VAL A 259 7.29 -22.53 7.56
C VAL A 259 7.93 -21.57 8.56
N GLY A 260 8.63 -20.58 8.05
CA GLY A 260 9.25 -19.50 8.82
C GLY A 260 8.67 -18.13 8.56
N ALA A 261 7.81 -18.00 7.55
CA ALA A 261 7.12 -16.76 7.25
C ALA A 261 5.81 -16.99 6.47
N VAL A 262 4.85 -16.09 6.69
CA VAL A 262 3.64 -15.96 5.90
C VAL A 262 3.69 -14.63 5.18
N VAL A 263 3.61 -14.65 3.85
CA VAL A 263 3.50 -13.43 3.03
C VAL A 263 2.06 -13.26 2.58
N VAL A 264 1.50 -12.08 2.83
CA VAL A 264 0.17 -11.71 2.37
C VAL A 264 0.27 -10.58 1.34
N GLY A 265 -0.06 -10.93 0.12
CA GLY A 265 -0.22 -10.01 -1.00
C GLY A 265 -1.63 -10.11 -1.59
N PHE A 266 -1.89 -9.30 -2.63
CA PHE A 266 -3.19 -9.30 -3.28
C PHE A 266 -3.49 -10.66 -3.91
N ASP A 267 -4.65 -11.23 -3.57
CA ASP A 267 -5.08 -12.57 -3.98
C ASP A 267 -6.58 -12.59 -4.28
N ARG A 268 -6.95 -12.59 -5.56
CA ARG A 268 -8.35 -12.70 -6.00
C ARG A 268 -8.99 -14.05 -5.71
N ASN A 269 -8.18 -15.04 -5.36
CA ASN A 269 -8.60 -16.40 -5.01
C ASN A 269 -8.39 -16.71 -3.52
N ILE A 270 -8.38 -15.67 -2.65
CA ILE A 270 -8.32 -15.87 -1.21
C ILE A 270 -9.52 -16.70 -0.74
N ASN A 271 -9.26 -17.65 0.15
CA ASN A 271 -10.28 -18.55 0.67
C ASN A 271 -10.04 -18.88 2.15
N TYR A 272 -11.01 -19.58 2.76
CA TYR A 272 -10.94 -19.93 4.18
C TYR A 272 -9.76 -20.84 4.51
N TYR A 273 -9.40 -21.78 3.61
CA TYR A 273 -8.24 -22.66 3.80
C TYR A 273 -6.92 -21.85 3.93
N LYS A 274 -6.70 -20.93 3.03
CA LYS A 274 -5.49 -20.07 3.05
C LYS A 274 -5.40 -19.27 4.34
N MET A 275 -6.52 -18.66 4.78
CA MET A 275 -6.56 -17.90 6.03
C MET A 275 -6.30 -18.76 7.24
N GLN A 276 -6.90 -19.95 7.30
CA GLN A 276 -6.71 -20.89 8.40
C GLN A 276 -5.27 -21.42 8.46
N TYR A 277 -4.69 -21.75 7.30
CA TYR A 277 -3.29 -22.19 7.22
C TYR A 277 -2.32 -21.13 7.73
N ALA A 278 -2.49 -19.89 7.25
CA ALA A 278 -1.68 -18.76 7.67
C ALA A 278 -1.81 -18.48 9.19
N GLN A 279 -3.03 -18.52 9.70
CA GLN A 279 -3.31 -18.33 11.14
C GLN A 279 -2.59 -19.37 11.99
N LEU A 280 -2.64 -20.66 11.61
CA LEU A 280 -1.93 -21.74 12.32
C LEU A 280 -0.41 -21.55 12.27
N CYS A 281 0.16 -21.25 11.09
CA CYS A 281 1.60 -20.99 10.97
C CYS A 281 2.05 -19.85 11.88
N LEU A 282 1.31 -18.75 11.90
CA LEU A 282 1.68 -17.56 12.68
C LEU A 282 1.53 -17.76 14.20
N ASN A 283 0.54 -18.53 14.64
CA ASN A 283 0.28 -18.74 16.06
C ASN A 283 1.06 -19.91 16.66
N GLU A 284 1.32 -20.97 15.88
CA GLU A 284 1.89 -22.22 16.40
C GLU A 284 3.39 -22.36 16.13
N LEU A 285 3.92 -21.70 15.07
CA LEU A 285 5.32 -21.83 14.71
C LEU A 285 6.16 -20.69 15.32
N PRO A 286 7.08 -20.98 16.26
CA PRO A 286 7.86 -19.96 16.93
C PRO A 286 8.70 -19.14 15.93
N GLY A 287 8.55 -17.81 15.99
CA GLY A 287 9.30 -16.88 15.14
C GLY A 287 8.83 -16.82 13.70
N CYS A 288 7.70 -17.42 13.35
CA CYS A 288 7.08 -17.28 12.04
C CYS A 288 6.74 -15.80 11.78
N GLN A 289 7.26 -15.24 10.68
CA GLN A 289 7.12 -13.82 10.35
C GLN A 289 5.83 -13.57 9.60
N PHE A 290 5.11 -12.50 9.93
CA PHE A 290 3.98 -12.00 9.16
C PHE A 290 4.43 -10.84 8.28
N VAL A 291 4.47 -11.03 6.97
CA VAL A 291 4.91 -10.03 5.98
C VAL A 291 3.74 -9.63 5.10
N ALA A 292 3.50 -8.33 4.93
CA ALA A 292 2.48 -7.78 4.04
C ALA A 292 3.13 -7.00 2.90
N THR A 293 2.73 -7.31 1.67
CA THR A 293 3.25 -6.59 0.49
C THR A 293 2.79 -5.15 0.47
N ASN A 294 1.55 -4.85 0.89
CA ASN A 294 0.98 -3.52 1.05
C ASN A 294 -0.27 -3.56 1.94
N LEU A 295 -0.79 -2.38 2.30
CA LEU A 295 -2.01 -2.24 3.11
C LEU A 295 -3.09 -1.44 2.37
N ASP A 296 -3.07 -1.42 1.06
CA ASP A 296 -4.02 -0.66 0.24
C ASP A 296 -5.44 -1.14 0.50
N ARG A 297 -6.31 -0.23 0.91
CA ARG A 297 -7.71 -0.54 1.27
C ARG A 297 -8.53 -0.91 0.04
N VAL A 298 -8.29 -0.19 -1.04
CA VAL A 298 -8.99 -0.33 -2.32
C VAL A 298 -7.99 -0.37 -3.45
N THR A 299 -8.41 -0.94 -4.57
CA THR A 299 -7.65 -1.01 -5.83
C THR A 299 -8.59 -0.76 -7.01
N HIS A 300 -8.05 -0.35 -8.14
CA HIS A 300 -8.78 -0.18 -9.38
C HIS A 300 -8.45 -1.34 -10.33
N LEU A 301 -9.28 -2.39 -10.31
CA LEU A 301 -9.18 -3.48 -11.29
C LEU A 301 -9.88 -3.14 -12.59
N THR A 302 -10.91 -2.29 -12.50
CA THR A 302 -11.66 -1.72 -13.63
C THR A 302 -11.89 -0.24 -13.37
N ASP A 303 -12.30 0.49 -14.38
CA ASP A 303 -12.69 1.90 -14.31
C ASP A 303 -14.12 2.12 -13.78
N ALA A 304 -14.90 1.05 -13.62
CA ALA A 304 -16.32 1.13 -13.26
C ALA A 304 -16.56 1.30 -11.76
N GLN A 305 -15.66 0.79 -10.91
CA GLN A 305 -15.82 0.83 -9.45
C GLN A 305 -14.51 0.61 -8.69
N GLU A 306 -14.50 0.97 -7.41
CA GLU A 306 -13.44 0.56 -6.48
C GLU A 306 -13.60 -0.91 -6.10
N TRP A 307 -12.47 -1.61 -5.99
CA TRP A 307 -12.38 -3.01 -5.57
C TRP A 307 -11.61 -3.11 -4.26
N VAL A 308 -11.87 -4.16 -3.49
CA VAL A 308 -11.12 -4.42 -2.25
C VAL A 308 -9.64 -4.59 -2.55
N GLY A 309 -8.80 -3.91 -1.78
CA GLY A 309 -7.34 -4.00 -1.87
C GLY A 309 -6.75 -5.07 -0.95
N ASN A 310 -5.44 -5.26 -1.03
CA ASN A 310 -4.70 -6.21 -0.19
C ASN A 310 -4.84 -5.94 1.32
N GLY A 311 -5.05 -4.70 1.73
CA GLY A 311 -5.30 -4.35 3.13
C GLY A 311 -6.46 -5.13 3.77
N THR A 312 -7.45 -5.55 2.97
CA THR A 312 -8.55 -6.41 3.44
C THR A 312 -8.04 -7.83 3.77
N MET A 313 -7.18 -8.40 2.94
CA MET A 313 -6.60 -9.73 3.13
C MET A 313 -5.66 -9.74 4.33
N VAL A 314 -4.81 -8.72 4.45
CA VAL A 314 -3.96 -8.50 5.62
C VAL A 314 -4.82 -8.31 6.88
N GLY A 315 -5.92 -7.54 6.78
CA GLY A 315 -6.87 -7.32 7.86
C GLY A 315 -7.52 -8.61 8.36
N ALA A 316 -7.83 -9.55 7.46
CA ALA A 316 -8.36 -10.86 7.83
C ALA A 316 -7.35 -11.66 8.68
N ILE A 317 -6.08 -11.69 8.28
CA ILE A 317 -5.02 -12.37 9.03
C ILE A 317 -4.73 -11.66 10.37
N LYS A 318 -4.67 -10.32 10.37
CA LYS A 318 -4.58 -9.56 11.63
C LYS A 318 -5.72 -9.86 12.58
N GLY A 319 -6.95 -9.97 12.06
CA GLY A 319 -8.14 -10.22 12.86
C GLY A 319 -8.13 -11.56 13.59
N CYS A 320 -7.56 -12.60 12.99
CA CYS A 320 -7.51 -13.93 13.59
C CYS A 320 -6.22 -14.20 14.41
N THR A 321 -5.13 -13.45 14.18
CA THR A 321 -3.85 -13.65 14.88
C THR A 321 -3.55 -12.58 15.92
N GLY A 322 -4.14 -11.39 15.81
CA GLY A 322 -3.77 -10.22 16.61
C GLY A 322 -2.39 -9.65 16.30
N MET A 323 -1.69 -10.17 15.28
CA MET A 323 -0.34 -9.75 14.92
C MET A 323 -0.34 -8.57 13.94
N GLU A 324 0.66 -7.68 14.06
CA GLU A 324 0.94 -6.65 13.07
C GLU A 324 1.94 -7.16 12.04
N PRO A 325 1.71 -6.94 10.73
CA PRO A 325 2.64 -7.37 9.71
C PRO A 325 3.87 -6.48 9.59
N ILE A 326 4.95 -7.07 9.10
CA ILE A 326 6.08 -6.33 8.54
C ILE A 326 5.66 -5.85 7.17
N LEU A 327 5.53 -4.53 7.00
CA LEU A 327 5.12 -3.93 5.73
C LEU A 327 6.34 -3.68 4.85
N VAL A 328 6.33 -4.21 3.62
CA VAL A 328 7.44 -4.06 2.67
C VAL A 328 7.14 -3.09 1.52
N GLY A 329 5.87 -2.88 1.18
CA GLY A 329 5.43 -1.91 0.17
C GLY A 329 5.31 -0.47 0.69
N LYS A 330 4.98 0.47 -0.20
CA LYS A 330 4.69 1.87 0.18
C LYS A 330 3.60 1.92 1.26
N PRO A 331 3.71 2.78 2.28
CA PRO A 331 4.69 3.84 2.50
C PRO A 331 5.96 3.43 3.28
N ALA A 332 6.23 2.11 3.46
CA ALA A 332 7.44 1.64 4.15
C ALA A 332 8.71 1.94 3.33
N PRO A 333 9.88 2.15 3.98
CA PRO A 333 11.07 2.63 3.31
C PRO A 333 11.81 1.59 2.46
N LEU A 334 11.52 0.30 2.61
CA LEU A 334 12.31 -0.79 2.05
C LEU A 334 12.66 -0.61 0.56
N MET A 335 11.65 -0.25 -0.27
CA MET A 335 11.89 -0.10 -1.71
C MET A 335 12.81 1.09 -2.04
N VAL A 336 12.64 2.24 -1.37
CA VAL A 336 13.54 3.39 -1.61
C VAL A 336 14.92 3.18 -1.00
N ASP A 337 15.02 2.47 0.11
CA ASP A 337 16.30 2.08 0.72
C ASP A 337 17.08 1.18 -0.25
N TYR A 338 16.42 0.17 -0.81
CA TYR A 338 17.01 -0.71 -1.81
C TYR A 338 17.45 0.05 -3.07
N ILE A 339 16.61 0.94 -3.59
CA ILE A 339 16.94 1.79 -4.75
C ILE A 339 18.15 2.67 -4.42
N ALA A 340 18.14 3.33 -3.25
CA ALA A 340 19.21 4.23 -2.85
C ALA A 340 20.55 3.50 -2.71
N GLU A 341 20.56 2.31 -2.10
CA GLU A 341 21.74 1.48 -1.97
C GLU A 341 22.26 1.01 -3.34
N LYS A 342 21.39 0.41 -4.15
CA LYS A 342 21.73 -0.17 -5.45
C LYS A 342 22.27 0.85 -6.44
N PHE A 343 21.74 2.06 -6.44
CA PHE A 343 22.11 3.14 -7.38
C PHE A 343 23.02 4.21 -6.76
N GLY A 344 23.44 4.03 -5.51
CA GLY A 344 24.38 4.94 -4.82
C GLY A 344 23.79 6.32 -4.55
N ILE A 345 22.47 6.42 -4.31
CA ILE A 345 21.78 7.69 -4.10
C ILE A 345 21.99 8.17 -2.67
N LYS A 346 22.72 9.27 -2.50
CA LYS A 346 23.06 9.84 -1.19
C LYS A 346 22.07 10.91 -0.72
N ASP A 347 21.48 11.65 -1.65
CA ASP A 347 20.57 12.76 -1.36
C ASP A 347 19.17 12.48 -1.90
N ARG A 348 18.25 12.06 -1.00
CA ARG A 348 16.87 11.76 -1.34
C ARG A 348 16.04 13.01 -1.64
N SER A 349 16.49 14.20 -1.24
CA SER A 349 15.79 15.46 -1.58
C SER A 349 15.81 15.76 -3.08
N ARG A 350 16.67 15.06 -3.84
CA ARG A 350 16.73 15.12 -5.29
C ARG A 350 15.90 14.05 -6.00
N ILE A 351 15.11 13.30 -5.24
CA ILE A 351 14.11 12.35 -5.75
C ILE A 351 12.72 13.00 -5.68
N CYS A 352 11.89 12.76 -6.68
CA CYS A 352 10.46 13.08 -6.64
C CYS A 352 9.64 11.80 -6.77
N MET A 353 8.80 11.52 -5.77
CA MET A 353 7.75 10.50 -5.88
C MET A 353 6.53 11.11 -6.57
N VAL A 354 6.14 10.53 -7.70
CA VAL A 354 4.94 10.89 -8.47
C VAL A 354 3.91 9.78 -8.27
N GLY A 355 2.79 10.11 -7.66
CA GLY A 355 1.75 9.14 -7.34
C GLY A 355 0.37 9.77 -7.28
N ASP A 356 -0.66 8.94 -7.17
CA ASP A 356 -2.06 9.36 -7.15
C ASP A 356 -2.71 9.19 -5.76
N ARG A 357 -1.97 8.64 -4.77
CA ARG A 357 -2.51 8.34 -3.44
C ARG A 357 -1.77 9.09 -2.34
N LEU A 358 -2.56 9.72 -1.47
CA LEU A 358 -2.01 10.45 -0.31
C LEU A 358 -1.44 9.51 0.75
N ASP A 359 -2.11 8.38 1.00
CA ASP A 359 -1.82 7.43 2.08
C ASP A 359 -0.61 6.51 1.78
N THR A 360 -0.29 6.28 0.52
CA THR A 360 0.84 5.46 0.08
C THR A 360 1.93 6.27 -0.58
N ASP A 361 1.70 6.89 -1.73
CA ASP A 361 2.73 7.54 -2.54
C ASP A 361 3.27 8.81 -1.89
N ILE A 362 2.36 9.70 -1.50
CA ILE A 362 2.77 10.97 -0.89
C ILE A 362 3.36 10.70 0.51
N ALA A 363 2.77 9.78 1.27
CA ALA A 363 3.35 9.33 2.53
C ALA A 363 4.73 8.68 2.34
N PHE A 364 4.91 7.83 1.30
CA PHE A 364 6.19 7.23 0.95
C PHE A 364 7.26 8.28 0.66
N GLY A 365 6.94 9.26 -0.18
CA GLY A 365 7.86 10.34 -0.49
C GLY A 365 8.24 11.16 0.74
N ARG A 366 7.25 11.62 1.51
CA ARG A 366 7.46 12.48 2.69
C ARG A 366 8.21 11.76 3.81
N ASN A 367 7.81 10.52 4.13
CA ASN A 367 8.44 9.76 5.21
C ASN A 367 9.91 9.44 4.93
N ASN A 368 10.30 9.44 3.66
CA ASN A 368 11.64 9.09 3.21
C ASN A 368 12.47 10.29 2.71
N GLY A 369 12.03 11.52 2.97
CA GLY A 369 12.80 12.74 2.65
C GLY A 369 12.83 13.11 1.17
N MET A 370 11.89 12.59 0.37
CA MET A 370 11.76 12.90 -1.06
C MET A 370 10.80 14.07 -1.28
N LYS A 371 10.89 14.71 -2.43
CA LYS A 371 9.82 15.56 -2.96
C LYS A 371 8.66 14.69 -3.42
N THR A 372 7.45 15.26 -3.43
CA THR A 372 6.25 14.54 -3.84
C THR A 372 5.45 15.35 -4.85
N CYS A 373 4.88 14.66 -5.81
CA CYS A 373 3.98 15.20 -6.82
C CYS A 373 2.74 14.32 -6.90
N LEU A 374 1.59 14.87 -6.52
CA LEU A 374 0.31 14.16 -6.61
C LEU A 374 -0.28 14.39 -8.00
N THR A 375 -0.71 13.31 -8.66
CA THR A 375 -1.54 13.36 -9.87
C THR A 375 -2.99 13.09 -9.50
N LEU A 376 -3.92 13.75 -10.19
CA LEU A 376 -5.37 13.55 -10.01
C LEU A 376 -5.93 12.55 -11.03
N SER A 377 -5.05 11.75 -11.61
CA SER A 377 -5.41 10.76 -12.62
C SER A 377 -5.82 9.40 -12.05
N GLY A 378 -5.77 9.20 -10.74
CA GLY A 378 -6.08 7.93 -10.08
C GLY A 378 -7.06 8.07 -8.91
N VAL A 379 -6.65 7.61 -7.72
CA VAL A 379 -7.52 7.46 -6.54
C VAL A 379 -7.89 8.78 -5.89
N THR A 380 -6.93 9.69 -5.68
CA THR A 380 -7.19 10.95 -4.98
C THR A 380 -7.88 11.95 -5.90
N THR A 381 -9.01 12.48 -5.47
CA THR A 381 -9.74 13.53 -6.19
C THR A 381 -9.34 14.93 -5.71
N GLU A 382 -9.59 15.95 -6.55
CA GLU A 382 -9.31 17.35 -6.17
C GLU A 382 -10.09 17.80 -4.93
N PRO A 383 -11.40 17.47 -4.73
CA PRO A 383 -12.10 17.79 -3.49
C PRO A 383 -11.44 17.18 -2.25
N GLU A 384 -11.04 15.90 -2.29
CA GLU A 384 -10.36 15.24 -1.17
C GLU A 384 -9.02 15.90 -0.83
N LEU A 385 -8.27 16.31 -1.84
CA LEU A 385 -7.02 17.03 -1.64
C LEU A 385 -7.24 18.40 -0.98
N LEU A 386 -8.29 19.12 -1.36
CA LEU A 386 -8.58 20.47 -0.89
C LEU A 386 -9.25 20.47 0.49
N GLU A 387 -10.09 19.50 0.78
CA GLU A 387 -10.81 19.39 2.06
C GLU A 387 -9.91 18.95 3.21
N GLN A 388 -8.73 18.40 2.93
CA GLN A 388 -7.79 17.86 3.93
C GLN A 388 -8.44 16.89 4.93
N ALA A 389 -9.59 16.32 4.59
CA ALA A 389 -10.26 15.35 5.43
C ALA A 389 -9.74 13.95 5.12
N PRO A 390 -9.26 13.18 6.12
CA PRO A 390 -9.02 11.77 5.91
C PRO A 390 -10.35 11.09 5.59
N ARG A 391 -10.39 10.24 4.58
CA ARG A 391 -11.53 9.34 4.36
C ARG A 391 -11.81 8.61 5.68
N LYS A 392 -13.07 8.68 6.13
CA LYS A 392 -13.54 8.02 7.36
C LYS A 392 -13.50 6.51 7.21
#